data_51384f6fc672e12a6e13cd492fd8f9cf
#
_entry.id   51384f6fc672e12a6e13cd492fd8f9cf
#
_cell.length_a   1.000
_cell.length_b   1.000
_cell.length_c   1.000
_cell.angle_alpha   90.00
_cell.angle_beta   90.00
_cell.angle_gamma   90.00
#
_symmetry.space_group_name_H-M   'P 1'
#
loop_
_entity.id
_entity.type
_entity.pdbx_description
1 polymer ?
#
loop_
_entity_poly.entity_id
_entity_poly.type
_entity_poly.pdbx_seq_one_letter_code
_entity_poly.pdbx_strand_id
1 'polypeptide(L)'
;MFNDGAYTGEVSAHQLAKLNISYSIVGHSERRQHFNETDEFVNVKVNNLINKEITPIICFGESNDQRTEGNYMDFLLNQIENSTKGLRKDKVDEIIFAYEPIWAIGTGQNASLQDIVEVISKVKEFISKKSFFNEEKIKFIYGGSVSPDNSYEILNSKIIDGALVGGASLDVDKFIKIIESVDL
;
A
#
# COMPACT_ATOMS: atom_id res chain seq x y z
N MET A 1 8.40 -16.40 -1.56
CA MET A 1 9.64 -16.46 -0.80
C MET A 1 10.81 -16.95 -1.64
N PHE A 2 10.65 -17.98 -2.43
CA PHE A 2 11.70 -18.57 -3.25
C PHE A 2 11.41 -18.32 -4.72
N ASN A 3 12.45 -18.36 -5.57
CA ASN A 3 12.28 -18.08 -6.98
C ASN A 3 11.43 -19.15 -7.70
N ASP A 4 11.66 -20.42 -7.34
CA ASP A 4 10.94 -21.58 -7.87
C ASP A 4 10.91 -22.67 -6.79
N GLY A 5 9.90 -23.54 -6.79
CA GLY A 5 9.81 -24.65 -5.85
C GLY A 5 8.39 -25.20 -5.67
N ALA A 6 8.25 -26.12 -4.72
CA ALA A 6 7.00 -26.80 -4.39
C ALA A 6 6.16 -25.93 -3.43
N TYR A 7 5.61 -24.83 -3.94
CA TYR A 7 4.77 -23.89 -3.21
C TYR A 7 3.41 -23.77 -3.90
N THR A 8 2.63 -24.82 -3.82
CA THR A 8 1.31 -24.88 -4.48
C THR A 8 0.42 -23.73 -4.06
N GLY A 9 -0.11 -22.98 -5.03
CA GLY A 9 -0.97 -21.81 -4.83
C GLY A 9 -0.24 -20.47 -4.74
N GLU A 10 1.09 -20.47 -4.68
CA GLU A 10 1.89 -19.23 -4.63
C GLU A 10 2.43 -18.83 -5.99
N VAL A 11 2.57 -17.53 -6.22
CA VAL A 11 3.18 -16.94 -7.42
C VAL A 11 4.48 -16.25 -7.02
N SER A 12 5.58 -16.58 -7.71
CA SER A 12 6.89 -16.01 -7.42
C SER A 12 7.13 -14.70 -8.19
N ALA A 13 7.98 -13.82 -7.66
CA ALA A 13 8.42 -12.62 -8.38
C ALA A 13 9.10 -12.96 -9.72
N HIS A 14 9.74 -14.14 -9.81
CA HIS A 14 10.32 -14.63 -11.07
C HIS A 14 9.26 -14.91 -12.13
N GLN A 15 8.13 -15.52 -11.75
CA GLN A 15 7.00 -15.77 -12.66
C GLN A 15 6.37 -14.45 -13.12
N LEU A 16 6.19 -13.49 -12.19
CA LEU A 16 5.67 -12.16 -12.53
C LEU A 16 6.59 -11.42 -13.52
N ALA A 17 7.90 -11.46 -13.31
CA ALA A 17 8.87 -10.85 -14.21
C ALA A 17 8.82 -11.47 -15.64
N LYS A 18 8.67 -12.80 -15.75
CA LYS A 18 8.50 -13.46 -17.05
C LYS A 18 7.23 -13.05 -17.79
N LEU A 19 6.22 -12.58 -17.07
CA LEU A 19 4.98 -12.05 -17.63
C LEU A 19 5.03 -10.55 -17.89
N ASN A 20 6.19 -9.90 -17.71
CA ASN A 20 6.39 -8.45 -17.82
C ASN A 20 5.46 -7.65 -16.90
N ILE A 21 5.19 -8.15 -15.70
CA ILE A 21 4.42 -7.45 -14.68
C ILE A 21 5.32 -6.39 -14.04
N SER A 22 4.86 -5.14 -14.04
CA SER A 22 5.61 -4.00 -13.52
C SER A 22 5.31 -3.68 -12.05
N TYR A 23 4.13 -4.04 -11.55
CA TYR A 23 3.67 -3.72 -10.20
C TYR A 23 3.07 -4.94 -9.51
N SER A 24 3.25 -5.05 -8.20
CA SER A 24 2.63 -6.12 -7.42
C SER A 24 2.21 -5.65 -6.03
N ILE A 25 0.95 -5.88 -5.66
CA ILE A 25 0.41 -5.62 -4.33
C ILE A 25 0.96 -6.67 -3.36
N VAL A 26 1.43 -6.23 -2.19
CA VAL A 26 1.90 -7.09 -1.10
C VAL A 26 1.40 -6.60 0.24
N GLY A 27 1.13 -7.52 1.14
CA GLY A 27 0.69 -7.21 2.50
C GLY A 27 -0.72 -6.60 2.58
N HIS A 28 -1.58 -6.79 1.57
CA HIS A 28 -2.97 -6.35 1.61
C HIS A 28 -3.68 -6.87 2.88
N SER A 29 -4.57 -6.06 3.45
CA SER A 29 -5.25 -6.37 4.71
C SER A 29 -5.91 -7.76 4.72
N GLU A 30 -6.56 -8.17 3.64
CA GLU A 30 -7.16 -9.52 3.53
C GLU A 30 -6.11 -10.63 3.61
N ARG A 31 -4.92 -10.44 3.03
CA ARG A 31 -3.86 -11.45 3.12
C ARG A 31 -3.26 -11.53 4.52
N ARG A 32 -3.15 -10.40 5.20
CA ARG A 32 -2.75 -10.37 6.62
C ARG A 32 -3.77 -11.09 7.48
N GLN A 33 -5.05 -10.83 7.26
CA GLN A 33 -6.15 -11.38 8.05
C GLN A 33 -6.42 -12.87 7.75
N HIS A 34 -6.49 -13.26 6.49
CA HIS A 34 -6.94 -14.60 6.09
C HIS A 34 -5.80 -15.59 5.84
N PHE A 35 -4.60 -15.10 5.53
CA PHE A 35 -3.43 -15.92 5.20
C PHE A 35 -2.26 -15.72 6.17
N ASN A 36 -2.48 -14.98 7.27
CA ASN A 36 -1.48 -14.72 8.30
C ASN A 36 -0.16 -14.14 7.74
N GLU A 37 -0.23 -13.27 6.74
CA GLU A 37 0.95 -12.58 6.23
C GLU A 37 1.47 -11.58 7.27
N THR A 38 2.64 -11.86 7.83
CA THR A 38 3.34 -10.96 8.75
C THR A 38 4.16 -9.91 7.99
N ASP A 39 4.67 -8.91 8.70
CA ASP A 39 5.55 -7.91 8.10
C ASP A 39 6.85 -8.53 7.56
N GLU A 40 7.36 -9.60 8.19
CA GLU A 40 8.51 -10.33 7.71
C GLU A 40 8.22 -11.04 6.38
N PHE A 41 7.02 -11.63 6.22
CA PHE A 41 6.59 -12.19 4.94
C PHE A 41 6.49 -11.12 3.86
N VAL A 42 5.92 -9.95 4.21
CA VAL A 42 5.82 -8.82 3.29
C VAL A 42 7.21 -8.34 2.90
N ASN A 43 8.13 -8.21 3.87
CA ASN A 43 9.52 -7.82 3.62
C ASN A 43 10.22 -8.74 2.61
N VAL A 44 10.09 -10.06 2.78
CA VAL A 44 10.66 -11.03 1.82
C VAL A 44 10.07 -10.86 0.43
N LYS A 45 8.76 -10.61 0.32
CA LYS A 45 8.10 -10.36 -0.97
C LYS A 45 8.61 -9.07 -1.61
N VAL A 46 8.69 -7.98 -0.84
CA VAL A 46 9.22 -6.68 -1.29
C VAL A 46 10.64 -6.83 -1.85
N ASN A 47 11.54 -7.47 -1.10
CA ASN A 47 12.92 -7.69 -1.56
C ASN A 47 12.98 -8.53 -2.86
N ASN A 48 12.14 -9.57 -2.97
CA ASN A 48 12.09 -10.40 -4.17
C ASN A 48 11.55 -9.62 -5.39
N LEU A 49 10.57 -8.76 -5.22
CA LEU A 49 10.03 -7.90 -6.28
C LEU A 49 11.09 -6.91 -6.77
N ILE A 50 11.72 -6.18 -5.85
CA ILE A 50 12.78 -5.20 -6.16
C ILE A 50 13.95 -5.88 -6.89
N ASN A 51 14.36 -7.08 -6.48
CA ASN A 51 15.41 -7.85 -7.18
C ASN A 51 15.00 -8.30 -8.60
N LYS A 52 13.74 -8.15 -8.98
CA LYS A 52 13.20 -8.44 -10.31
C LYS A 52 12.71 -7.19 -11.04
N GLU A 53 13.06 -6.01 -10.53
CA GLU A 53 12.66 -4.72 -11.11
C GLU A 53 11.14 -4.55 -11.20
N ILE A 54 10.42 -5.13 -10.23
CA ILE A 54 8.97 -5.00 -10.07
C ILE A 54 8.71 -4.05 -8.92
N THR A 55 7.97 -2.97 -9.15
CA THR A 55 7.58 -2.01 -8.13
C THR A 55 6.60 -2.63 -7.14
N PRO A 56 6.94 -2.72 -5.84
CA PRO A 56 6.02 -3.19 -4.83
C PRO A 56 5.00 -2.11 -4.45
N ILE A 57 3.72 -2.49 -4.35
CA ILE A 57 2.67 -1.71 -3.71
C ILE A 57 2.48 -2.32 -2.33
N ILE A 58 3.04 -1.65 -1.31
CA ILE A 58 3.08 -2.15 0.07
C ILE A 58 1.86 -1.62 0.83
N CYS A 59 0.94 -2.52 1.17
CA CYS A 59 -0.22 -2.18 1.97
C CYS A 59 0.12 -2.15 3.47
N PHE A 60 -0.36 -1.11 4.13
CA PHE A 60 -0.23 -0.91 5.58
C PHE A 60 -1.50 -0.26 6.12
N GLY A 61 -1.85 -0.57 7.36
CA GLY A 61 -3.07 -0.04 7.95
C GLY A 61 -3.35 -0.61 9.33
N GLU A 62 -4.12 0.12 10.11
CA GLU A 62 -4.50 -0.21 11.47
C GLU A 62 -5.95 -0.69 11.57
N SER A 63 -6.21 -1.52 12.56
CA SER A 63 -7.56 -1.93 12.96
C SER A 63 -8.26 -0.84 13.79
N ASN A 64 -9.58 -1.03 14.01
CA ASN A 64 -10.35 -0.15 14.88
C ASN A 64 -9.82 -0.16 16.32
N ASP A 65 -9.41 -1.32 16.82
CA ASP A 65 -8.90 -1.44 18.19
C ASP A 65 -7.60 -0.65 18.36
N GLN A 66 -6.66 -0.79 17.43
CA GLN A 66 -5.42 -0.01 17.43
C GLN A 66 -5.67 1.49 17.36
N ARG A 67 -6.66 1.93 16.58
CA ARG A 67 -7.03 3.34 16.48
C ARG A 67 -7.59 3.88 17.78
N THR A 68 -8.50 3.14 18.42
CA THR A 68 -9.15 3.55 19.67
C THR A 68 -8.21 3.52 20.87
N GLU A 69 -7.23 2.61 20.90
CA GLU A 69 -6.18 2.55 21.92
C GLU A 69 -5.16 3.71 21.80
N GLY A 70 -5.15 4.45 20.69
CA GLY A 70 -4.29 5.60 20.48
C GLY A 70 -2.84 5.26 20.13
N ASN A 71 -2.50 3.99 19.91
CA ASN A 71 -1.16 3.51 19.57
C ASN A 71 -0.97 3.22 18.07
N TYR A 72 -1.99 3.55 17.25
CA TYR A 72 -2.02 3.20 15.84
C TYR A 72 -0.83 3.75 15.03
N MET A 73 -0.35 4.94 15.36
CA MET A 73 0.75 5.54 14.62
C MET A 73 2.04 4.74 14.79
N ASP A 74 2.39 4.37 16.02
CA ASP A 74 3.57 3.54 16.28
C ASP A 74 3.44 2.17 15.60
N PHE A 75 2.25 1.60 15.60
CA PHE A 75 1.95 0.35 14.89
C PHE A 75 2.20 0.50 13.38
N LEU A 76 1.68 1.56 12.74
CA LEU A 76 1.84 1.81 11.30
C LEU A 76 3.32 2.03 10.93
N LEU A 77 4.05 2.81 11.73
CA LEU A 77 5.48 3.05 11.49
C LEU A 77 6.30 1.76 11.64
N ASN A 78 6.00 0.92 12.63
CA ASN A 78 6.62 -0.39 12.79
C ASN A 78 6.30 -1.33 11.62
N GLN A 79 5.04 -1.32 11.12
CA GLN A 79 4.64 -2.08 9.95
C GLN A 79 5.49 -1.73 8.73
N ILE A 80 5.68 -0.44 8.47
CA ILE A 80 6.51 0.06 7.35
C ILE A 80 7.97 -0.30 7.57
N GLU A 81 8.52 -0.09 8.77
CA GLU A 81 9.91 -0.40 9.07
C GLU A 81 10.22 -1.89 8.87
N ASN A 82 9.38 -2.77 9.41
CA ASN A 82 9.56 -4.21 9.28
C ASN A 82 9.38 -4.68 7.83
N SER A 83 8.39 -4.15 7.12
CA SER A 83 8.11 -4.52 5.72
C SER A 83 9.22 -4.06 4.75
N THR A 84 10.01 -3.06 5.13
CA THR A 84 11.08 -2.47 4.29
C THR A 84 12.50 -2.71 4.81
N LYS A 85 12.63 -3.52 5.85
CA LYS A 85 13.93 -3.80 6.48
C LYS A 85 14.95 -4.35 5.49
N GLY A 86 16.15 -3.77 5.52
CA GLY A 86 17.28 -4.23 4.69
C GLY A 86 17.22 -3.82 3.23
N LEU A 87 16.28 -2.98 2.83
CA LEU A 87 16.27 -2.40 1.48
C LEU A 87 17.50 -1.50 1.26
N ARG A 88 18.00 -1.52 0.04
CA ARG A 88 19.16 -0.74 -0.37
C ARG A 88 18.72 0.35 -1.36
N LYS A 89 19.15 1.58 -1.12
CA LYS A 89 18.80 2.75 -1.94
C LYS A 89 19.16 2.59 -3.42
N ASP A 90 20.27 1.92 -3.70
CA ASP A 90 20.76 1.66 -5.06
C ASP A 90 19.96 0.58 -5.81
N LYS A 91 19.03 -0.09 -5.14
CA LYS A 91 18.17 -1.14 -5.70
C LYS A 91 16.70 -0.76 -5.82
N VAL A 92 16.31 0.32 -5.14
CA VAL A 92 14.92 0.75 -5.12
C VAL A 92 14.72 1.80 -6.21
N ASP A 93 14.01 1.43 -7.28
CA ASP A 93 13.60 2.37 -8.31
C ASP A 93 12.34 3.13 -7.91
N GLU A 94 11.33 2.43 -7.41
CA GLU A 94 10.09 3.02 -6.93
C GLU A 94 9.49 2.13 -5.83
N ILE A 95 8.82 2.74 -4.87
CA ILE A 95 7.94 2.07 -3.89
C ILE A 95 6.64 2.83 -3.79
N ILE A 96 5.54 2.10 -3.80
CA ILE A 96 4.21 2.65 -3.54
C ILE A 96 3.73 2.13 -2.19
N PHE A 97 3.37 3.05 -1.29
CA PHE A 97 2.72 2.72 -0.03
C PHE A 97 1.21 2.94 -0.15
N ALA A 98 0.42 1.90 0.09
CA ALA A 98 -1.03 1.94 0.09
C ALA A 98 -1.55 1.96 1.53
N TYR A 99 -2.09 3.09 1.97
CA TYR A 99 -2.70 3.19 3.29
C TYR A 99 -4.12 2.62 3.29
N GLU A 100 -4.32 1.58 4.07
CA GLU A 100 -5.58 0.84 4.21
C GLU A 100 -6.10 0.97 5.66
N PRO A 101 -6.89 2.02 6.01
CA PRO A 101 -7.54 2.04 7.31
C PRO A 101 -8.54 0.88 7.41
N ILE A 102 -8.13 -0.24 8.05
CA ILE A 102 -8.90 -1.50 8.06
C ILE A 102 -10.30 -1.30 8.65
N TRP A 103 -10.42 -0.39 9.62
CA TRP A 103 -11.69 0.01 10.22
C TRP A 103 -12.66 0.69 9.26
N ALA A 104 -12.18 1.21 8.12
CA ALA A 104 -12.97 1.87 7.09
C ALA A 104 -13.16 1.02 5.83
N ILE A 105 -12.65 -0.24 5.78
CA ILE A 105 -12.79 -1.11 4.62
C ILE A 105 -14.04 -1.99 4.78
N GLY A 106 -15.02 -1.83 3.89
CA GLY A 106 -16.23 -2.67 3.87
C GLY A 106 -17.19 -2.50 5.04
N THR A 107 -16.94 -1.54 5.93
CA THR A 107 -17.74 -1.31 7.14
C THR A 107 -18.86 -0.27 6.94
N GLY A 108 -18.86 0.44 5.82
CA GLY A 108 -19.72 1.62 5.59
C GLY A 108 -19.21 2.89 6.27
N GLN A 109 -18.13 2.83 7.02
CA GLN A 109 -17.42 4.00 7.55
C GLN A 109 -16.35 4.41 6.55
N ASN A 110 -16.14 5.71 6.38
CA ASN A 110 -15.07 6.25 5.54
C ASN A 110 -14.08 7.01 6.43
N ALA A 111 -12.80 6.81 6.18
CA ALA A 111 -11.79 7.70 6.76
C ALA A 111 -12.00 9.10 6.17
N SER A 112 -11.95 10.13 7.02
CA SER A 112 -11.98 11.50 6.54
C SER A 112 -10.67 11.84 5.81
N LEU A 113 -10.69 12.82 4.92
CA LEU A 113 -9.45 13.30 4.28
C LEU A 113 -8.42 13.71 5.34
N GLN A 114 -8.85 14.28 6.46
CA GLN A 114 -7.97 14.68 7.55
C GLN A 114 -7.25 13.48 8.18
N ASP A 115 -7.96 12.36 8.43
CA ASP A 115 -7.35 11.12 8.93
C ASP A 115 -6.30 10.57 7.96
N ILE A 116 -6.62 10.57 6.66
CA ILE A 116 -5.71 10.08 5.62
C ILE A 116 -4.45 10.96 5.56
N VAL A 117 -4.63 12.27 5.52
CA VAL A 117 -3.54 13.26 5.47
C VAL A 117 -2.65 13.17 6.71
N GLU A 118 -3.22 13.01 7.90
CA GLU A 118 -2.47 12.84 9.14
C GLU A 118 -1.53 11.63 9.05
N VAL A 119 -2.06 10.46 8.70
CA VAL A 119 -1.27 9.23 8.60
C VAL A 119 -0.20 9.35 7.53
N ILE A 120 -0.55 9.75 6.32
CA ILE A 120 0.42 9.85 5.21
C ILE A 120 1.51 10.88 5.52
N SER A 121 1.17 12.02 6.14
CA SER A 121 2.16 13.03 6.54
C SER A 121 3.17 12.47 7.53
N LYS A 122 2.70 11.76 8.55
CA LYS A 122 3.57 11.16 9.57
C LYS A 122 4.45 10.05 8.99
N VAL A 123 3.92 9.26 8.08
CA VAL A 123 4.69 8.22 7.38
C VAL A 123 5.74 8.86 6.46
N LYS A 124 5.40 9.91 5.72
CA LYS A 124 6.38 10.67 4.92
C LYS A 124 7.50 11.23 5.79
N GLU A 125 7.17 11.84 6.92
CA GLU A 125 8.18 12.33 7.88
C GLU A 125 9.07 11.22 8.43
N PHE A 126 8.51 10.05 8.71
CA PHE A 126 9.27 8.90 9.18
C PHE A 126 10.23 8.38 8.10
N ILE A 127 9.75 8.24 6.86
CA ILE A 127 10.53 7.74 5.72
C ILE A 127 11.66 8.71 5.36
N SER A 128 11.44 10.03 5.41
CA SER A 128 12.45 11.04 5.09
C SER A 128 13.69 10.95 5.99
N LYS A 129 13.54 10.41 7.19
CA LYS A 129 14.65 10.17 8.14
C LYS A 129 15.43 8.88 7.85
N LYS A 130 14.97 8.05 6.92
CA LYS A 130 15.61 6.77 6.59
C LYS A 130 16.50 6.91 5.35
N SER A 131 17.80 6.76 5.52
CA SER A 131 18.82 7.00 4.48
C SER A 131 18.72 6.08 3.24
N PHE A 132 17.98 4.98 3.32
CA PHE A 132 17.82 4.02 2.24
C PHE A 132 16.64 4.32 1.30
N PHE A 133 15.86 5.37 1.58
CA PHE A 133 14.81 5.83 0.68
C PHE A 133 15.27 7.03 -0.16
N ASN A 134 14.76 7.11 -1.39
CA ASN A 134 14.75 8.32 -2.18
C ASN A 134 13.30 8.83 -2.22
N GLU A 135 13.04 9.96 -1.57
CA GLU A 135 11.69 10.51 -1.41
C GLU A 135 10.97 10.74 -2.76
N GLU A 136 11.71 11.13 -3.81
CA GLU A 136 11.16 11.35 -5.15
C GLU A 136 10.62 10.06 -5.80
N LYS A 137 11.08 8.90 -5.31
CA LYS A 137 10.70 7.57 -5.82
C LYS A 137 9.64 6.88 -4.97
N ILE A 138 9.08 7.59 -4.00
CA ILE A 138 8.06 7.05 -3.11
C ILE A 138 6.72 7.71 -3.41
N LYS A 139 5.72 6.87 -3.62
CA LYS A 139 4.33 7.28 -3.81
C LYS A 139 3.47 6.80 -2.66
N PHE A 140 2.46 7.60 -2.34
CA PHE A 140 1.47 7.26 -1.33
C PHE A 140 0.08 7.26 -1.93
N ILE A 141 -0.59 6.13 -1.87
CA ILE A 141 -1.94 5.98 -2.37
C ILE A 141 -2.90 5.61 -1.23
N TYR A 142 -4.15 5.98 -1.37
CA TYR A 142 -5.20 5.60 -0.44
C TYR A 142 -5.87 4.31 -0.87
N GLY A 143 -5.90 3.30 0.01
CA GLY A 143 -6.44 1.96 -0.21
C GLY A 143 -7.70 1.64 0.59
N GLY A 144 -8.31 2.63 1.22
CA GLY A 144 -9.61 2.44 1.87
C GLY A 144 -10.78 2.53 0.90
N SER A 145 -11.97 2.83 1.41
CA SER A 145 -13.18 2.95 0.59
C SER A 145 -13.13 4.18 -0.32
N VAL A 146 -12.95 3.94 -1.62
CA VAL A 146 -13.01 4.98 -2.67
C VAL A 146 -14.25 4.78 -3.52
N SER A 147 -15.01 5.86 -3.73
CA SER A 147 -16.23 5.91 -4.53
C SER A 147 -16.28 7.19 -5.36
N PRO A 148 -17.18 7.31 -6.34
CA PRO A 148 -17.38 8.56 -7.06
C PRO A 148 -17.69 9.77 -6.17
N ASP A 149 -18.27 9.53 -4.98
CA ASP A 149 -18.69 10.61 -4.07
C ASP A 149 -17.55 11.25 -3.29
N ASN A 150 -16.45 10.48 -3.04
CA ASN A 150 -15.31 10.95 -2.26
C ASN A 150 -13.99 11.01 -3.06
N SER A 151 -13.97 10.50 -4.28
CA SER A 151 -12.74 10.41 -5.09
C SER A 151 -12.14 11.78 -5.41
N TYR A 152 -12.97 12.79 -5.72
CA TYR A 152 -12.49 14.14 -6.02
C TYR A 152 -11.66 14.71 -4.87
N GLU A 153 -12.19 14.66 -3.65
CA GLU A 153 -11.52 15.22 -2.47
C GLU A 153 -10.21 14.48 -2.16
N ILE A 154 -10.21 13.14 -2.28
CA ILE A 154 -9.05 12.31 -1.99
C ILE A 154 -7.96 12.49 -3.06
N LEU A 155 -8.32 12.35 -4.34
CA LEU A 155 -7.36 12.31 -5.44
C LEU A 155 -6.76 13.67 -5.79
N ASN A 156 -7.42 14.78 -5.45
CA ASN A 156 -6.87 16.12 -5.65
C ASN A 156 -6.15 16.67 -4.40
N SER A 157 -5.95 15.84 -3.37
CA SER A 157 -5.10 16.19 -2.24
C SER A 157 -3.62 16.12 -2.64
N LYS A 158 -2.87 17.21 -2.38
CA LYS A 158 -1.43 17.31 -2.72
C LYS A 158 -0.52 16.27 -2.05
N ILE A 159 -1.03 15.57 -1.05
CA ILE A 159 -0.23 14.61 -0.27
C ILE A 159 -0.48 13.17 -0.71
N ILE A 160 -1.52 12.92 -1.51
CA ILE A 160 -1.94 11.60 -1.98
C ILE A 160 -1.62 11.51 -3.47
N ASP A 161 -0.87 10.50 -3.87
CA ASP A 161 -0.44 10.31 -5.26
C ASP A 161 -1.43 9.47 -6.08
N GLY A 162 -2.49 8.92 -5.47
CA GLY A 162 -3.50 8.11 -6.14
C GLY A 162 -4.33 7.26 -5.21
N ALA A 163 -5.04 6.27 -5.76
CA ALA A 163 -5.85 5.33 -4.98
C ALA A 163 -5.66 3.88 -5.42
N LEU A 164 -5.82 2.95 -4.47
CA LEU A 164 -5.97 1.52 -4.69
C LEU A 164 -7.47 1.21 -4.59
N VAL A 165 -8.15 1.17 -5.72
CA VAL A 165 -9.61 1.07 -5.78
C VAL A 165 -10.05 -0.39 -5.71
N GLY A 166 -10.79 -0.76 -4.66
CA GLY A 166 -11.34 -2.10 -4.45
C GLY A 166 -12.68 -2.32 -5.19
N GLY A 167 -13.75 -2.56 -4.45
CA GLY A 167 -15.06 -2.95 -4.99
C GLY A 167 -15.64 -2.03 -6.07
N ALA A 168 -15.37 -0.72 -6.03
CA ALA A 168 -15.82 0.21 -7.06
C ALA A 168 -15.18 -0.03 -8.43
N SER A 169 -14.01 -0.71 -8.48
CA SER A 169 -13.34 -1.07 -9.75
C SER A 169 -14.05 -2.20 -10.52
N LEU A 170 -14.99 -2.90 -9.88
CA LEU A 170 -15.81 -3.96 -10.51
C LEU A 170 -17.01 -3.39 -11.28
N ASP A 171 -17.29 -2.10 -11.13
CA ASP A 171 -18.37 -1.39 -11.79
C ASP A 171 -17.75 -0.34 -12.72
N VAL A 172 -17.92 -0.52 -14.02
CA VAL A 172 -17.28 0.33 -15.06
C VAL A 172 -17.66 1.80 -14.89
N ASP A 173 -18.94 2.10 -14.65
CA ASP A 173 -19.43 3.48 -14.56
C ASP A 173 -18.89 4.19 -13.31
N LYS A 174 -18.78 3.45 -12.20
CA LYS A 174 -18.17 3.98 -10.97
C LYS A 174 -16.68 4.22 -11.16
N PHE A 175 -15.98 3.27 -11.78
CA PHE A 175 -14.52 3.37 -11.95
C PHE A 175 -14.17 4.53 -12.89
N ILE A 176 -14.92 4.71 -14.00
CA ILE A 176 -14.74 5.86 -14.90
C ILE A 176 -14.92 7.18 -14.15
N LYS A 177 -15.99 7.32 -13.35
CA LYS A 177 -16.24 8.54 -12.56
C LYS A 177 -15.12 8.84 -11.56
N ILE A 178 -14.52 7.80 -10.97
CA ILE A 178 -13.35 7.97 -10.08
C ILE A 178 -12.15 8.49 -10.88
N ILE A 179 -11.88 7.96 -12.07
CA ILE A 179 -10.79 8.42 -12.93
C ILE A 179 -11.00 9.87 -13.38
N GLU A 180 -12.23 10.21 -13.82
CA GLU A 180 -12.58 11.54 -14.29
C GLU A 180 -12.60 12.61 -13.17
N SER A 181 -12.55 12.20 -11.90
CA SER A 181 -12.51 13.13 -10.76
C SER A 181 -11.12 13.71 -10.49
N VAL A 182 -10.10 13.26 -11.21
CA VAL A 182 -8.72 13.79 -11.06
C VAL A 182 -8.54 15.04 -11.89
N ASP A 183 -8.12 16.14 -11.26
CA ASP A 183 -7.72 17.37 -11.96
C ASP A 183 -6.34 17.12 -12.62
N LEU A 184 -6.28 17.16 -13.96
CA LEU A 184 -5.07 16.93 -14.76
C LEU A 184 -4.34 18.25 -15.06
#